data_e727f2c3e11dadf47774ab26a2a432ea
#
_entry.id   e727f2c3e11dadf47774ab26a2a432ea
#
_cell.length_a   1.000
_cell.length_b   1.000
_cell.length_c   1.000
_cell.angle_alpha   90.00
_cell.angle_beta   90.00
_cell.angle_gamma   90.00
#
_symmetry.space_group_name_H-M   'P 1'
#
loop_
_entity.id
_entity.type
_entity.pdbx_description
1 polymer ?
#
loop_
_entity_poly.entity_id
_entity_poly.type
_entity_poly.pdbx_seq_one_letter_code
_entity_poly.pdbx_strand_id
1 'polypeptide(L)'
;MKNRLLAAITTAVLLLAVLLPPLARAQSANQQLAAASVVETIKKRGSIRVGLSTFVPWAMRDKNGELVGYEIDVARQLAEDMKVKAEFVPTAWDGIIPALLAGKFDLIIGGMTITPERNLTVNFTLPYANSGIHLVANKELAAGFKSLADFDKPEVVLAVRRGATPATAARRLMPKATLRQFDEDALALQEVLNGKAHAFVSSTPTPAFEALKHPDKLFLPIPEPFVQGAEGFALRKGDPDALNFFNNWILLRQQDGWLKERHDYWFKTRDWAGQVVE
;
A
#
# COMPACT_ATOMS: atom_id res chain seq x y z
N MET A 1 -56.13 51.98 2.84
CA MET A 1 -54.84 52.11 3.55
C MET A 1 -54.28 50.76 4.06
N LYS A 2 -55.09 49.79 4.48
CA LYS A 2 -54.62 48.47 5.05
C LYS A 2 -53.88 47.58 4.00
N ASN A 3 -54.27 47.64 2.72
CA ASN A 3 -53.64 46.75 1.71
C ASN A 3 -52.26 47.23 1.22
N ARG A 4 -51.89 48.47 1.43
CA ARG A 4 -50.54 48.95 1.05
C ARG A 4 -49.49 48.64 2.11
N LEU A 5 -49.89 48.48 3.38
CA LEU A 5 -48.98 48.12 4.50
C LEU A 5 -48.61 46.63 4.42
N LEU A 6 -49.53 45.73 4.04
CA LEU A 6 -49.25 44.33 3.89
C LEU A 6 -48.27 44.04 2.71
N ALA A 7 -48.39 44.75 1.60
CA ALA A 7 -47.48 44.59 0.46
C ALA A 7 -46.05 45.04 0.77
N ALA A 8 -45.89 46.09 1.60
CA ALA A 8 -44.58 46.58 2.01
C ALA A 8 -43.83 45.62 2.95
N ILE A 9 -44.57 44.94 3.86
CA ILE A 9 -43.99 43.97 4.78
C ILE A 9 -43.57 42.69 4.06
N THR A 10 -44.35 42.23 3.07
CA THR A 10 -44.02 41.02 2.30
C THR A 10 -42.78 41.26 1.41
N THR A 11 -42.61 42.43 0.83
CA THR A 11 -41.43 42.77 0.01
C THR A 11 -40.17 42.92 0.87
N ALA A 12 -40.26 43.41 2.09
CA ALA A 12 -39.12 43.52 3.02
C ALA A 12 -38.63 42.16 3.51
N VAL A 13 -39.54 41.20 3.74
CA VAL A 13 -39.17 39.82 4.14
C VAL A 13 -38.53 39.06 3.02
N LEU A 14 -38.94 39.23 1.76
CA LEU A 14 -38.32 38.60 0.59
C LEU A 14 -36.94 39.19 0.28
N LEU A 15 -36.68 40.46 0.53
CA LEU A 15 -35.36 41.09 0.35
C LEU A 15 -34.35 40.69 1.46
N LEU A 16 -34.80 40.35 2.68
CA LEU A 16 -33.90 39.88 3.72
C LEU A 16 -33.42 38.45 3.50
N ALA A 17 -34.13 37.63 2.76
CA ALA A 17 -33.74 36.25 2.45
C ALA A 17 -32.62 36.13 1.40
N VAL A 18 -32.29 37.21 0.68
CA VAL A 18 -31.27 37.25 -0.38
C VAL A 18 -29.92 37.74 0.13
N LEU A 19 -29.85 38.30 1.35
CA LEU A 19 -28.64 38.85 1.97
C LEU A 19 -28.05 37.95 3.07
N LEU A 20 -28.10 36.62 2.92
CA LEU A 20 -27.24 35.77 3.71
C LEU A 20 -25.80 35.97 3.24
N PRO A 21 -24.85 36.38 4.11
CA PRO A 21 -23.50 36.67 3.68
C PRO A 21 -22.83 35.45 3.09
N PRO A 22 -21.94 35.62 2.08
CA PRO A 22 -21.20 34.50 1.47
C PRO A 22 -20.42 33.64 2.46
N LEU A 23 -20.14 34.16 3.64
CA LEU A 23 -19.52 33.44 4.77
C LEU A 23 -20.37 32.25 5.29
N ALA A 24 -21.70 32.40 5.38
CA ALA A 24 -22.54 31.29 5.83
C ALA A 24 -22.62 30.14 4.83
N ARG A 25 -22.52 30.44 3.52
CA ARG A 25 -22.43 29.42 2.48
C ARG A 25 -21.05 28.75 2.44
N ALA A 26 -19.98 29.49 2.68
CA ALA A 26 -18.63 28.95 2.76
C ALA A 26 -18.46 28.02 3.99
N GLN A 27 -19.02 28.39 5.14
CA GLN A 27 -19.02 27.54 6.32
C GLN A 27 -19.82 26.24 6.12
N SER A 28 -20.97 26.31 5.44
CA SER A 28 -21.75 25.10 5.14
C SER A 28 -21.04 24.18 4.13
N ALA A 29 -20.35 24.73 3.14
CA ALA A 29 -19.56 23.96 2.17
C ALA A 29 -18.36 23.29 2.85
N ASN A 30 -17.62 23.96 3.73
CA ASN A 30 -16.52 23.38 4.49
C ASN A 30 -17.00 22.30 5.46
N GLN A 31 -18.16 22.49 6.12
CA GLN A 31 -18.76 21.45 6.96
C GLN A 31 -19.20 20.22 6.14
N GLN A 32 -19.73 20.42 4.93
CA GLN A 32 -20.09 19.31 4.04
C GLN A 32 -18.87 18.58 3.53
N LEU A 33 -17.79 19.28 3.19
CA LEU A 33 -16.51 18.65 2.78
C LEU A 33 -15.89 17.87 3.93
N ALA A 34 -15.85 18.41 5.14
CA ALA A 34 -15.37 17.69 6.32
C ALA A 34 -16.23 16.44 6.62
N ALA A 35 -17.57 16.58 6.53
CA ALA A 35 -18.49 15.45 6.72
C ALA A 35 -18.36 14.34 5.65
N ALA A 36 -17.82 14.66 4.48
CA ALA A 36 -17.53 13.72 3.40
C ALA A 36 -16.17 13.01 3.56
N SER A 37 -15.32 13.44 4.50
CA SER A 37 -14.02 12.81 4.73
C SER A 37 -14.16 11.34 5.12
N VAL A 38 -13.25 10.50 4.61
CA VAL A 38 -13.18 9.09 4.98
C VAL A 38 -12.90 8.91 6.46
N VAL A 39 -12.18 9.83 7.11
CA VAL A 39 -11.94 9.81 8.57
C VAL A 39 -13.25 9.91 9.34
N GLU A 40 -14.15 10.83 8.97
CA GLU A 40 -15.46 10.94 9.60
C GLU A 40 -16.33 9.71 9.33
N THR A 41 -16.24 9.15 8.15
CA THR A 41 -16.92 7.89 7.81
C THR A 41 -16.42 6.74 8.68
N ILE A 42 -15.10 6.59 8.88
CA ILE A 42 -14.47 5.59 9.74
C ILE A 42 -14.95 5.76 11.19
N LYS A 43 -14.88 6.98 11.74
CA LYS A 43 -15.32 7.29 13.10
C LYS A 43 -16.79 6.94 13.31
N LYS A 44 -17.66 7.36 12.39
CA LYS A 44 -19.11 7.09 12.46
C LYS A 44 -19.43 5.60 12.38
N ARG A 45 -18.69 4.83 11.58
CA ARG A 45 -18.86 3.40 11.43
C ARG A 45 -18.25 2.60 12.60
N GLY A 46 -17.25 3.16 13.27
CA GLY A 46 -16.50 2.50 14.34
C GLY A 46 -15.51 1.44 13.83
N SER A 47 -15.19 1.45 12.54
CA SER A 47 -14.19 0.56 11.94
C SER A 47 -13.48 1.20 10.75
N ILE A 48 -12.20 0.84 10.56
CA ILE A 48 -11.38 1.20 9.41
C ILE A 48 -11.20 -0.04 8.53
N ARG A 49 -11.60 0.04 7.26
CA ARG A 49 -11.41 -1.04 6.30
C ARG A 49 -10.12 -0.82 5.52
N VAL A 50 -9.22 -1.79 5.61
CA VAL A 50 -7.87 -1.74 5.03
C VAL A 50 -7.74 -2.76 3.93
N GLY A 51 -7.49 -2.29 2.69
CA GLY A 51 -7.13 -3.12 1.55
C GLY A 51 -5.65 -3.50 1.60
N LEU A 52 -5.35 -4.77 1.40
CA LEU A 52 -3.99 -5.29 1.35
C LEU A 52 -3.91 -6.53 0.44
N SER A 53 -2.68 -6.94 0.11
CA SER A 53 -2.40 -8.24 -0.52
C SER A 53 -1.35 -8.96 0.31
N THR A 54 -1.39 -10.29 0.32
CA THR A 54 -0.45 -11.10 1.10
C THR A 54 0.91 -11.23 0.40
N PHE A 55 1.98 -10.97 1.13
CA PHE A 55 3.37 -11.30 0.79
C PHE A 55 4.26 -11.13 2.03
N VAL A 56 5.28 -11.98 2.15
CA VAL A 56 6.13 -12.09 3.33
C VAL A 56 7.20 -10.98 3.33
N PRO A 57 7.47 -10.31 4.46
CA PRO A 57 6.81 -10.35 5.77
C PRO A 57 5.79 -9.21 5.96
N TRP A 58 5.37 -8.57 4.87
CA TRP A 58 4.48 -7.41 4.91
C TRP A 58 3.09 -7.75 5.44
N ALA A 59 2.46 -8.76 4.82
CA ALA A 59 1.21 -9.33 5.28
C ALA A 59 1.17 -10.82 4.93
N MET A 60 0.83 -11.67 5.90
CA MET A 60 0.78 -13.12 5.72
C MET A 60 -0.18 -13.73 6.74
N ARG A 61 -0.34 -15.04 6.71
CA ARG A 61 -1.15 -15.74 7.70
C ARG A 61 -0.28 -16.49 8.69
N ASP A 62 -0.67 -16.44 9.96
CA ASP A 62 -0.08 -17.27 10.99
C ASP A 62 -0.63 -18.71 10.92
N LYS A 63 -0.15 -19.58 11.82
CA LYS A 63 -0.59 -20.98 11.92
C LYS A 63 -2.07 -21.17 12.27
N ASN A 64 -2.72 -20.14 12.79
CA ASN A 64 -4.16 -20.12 13.11
C ASN A 64 -5.00 -19.54 11.95
N GLY A 65 -4.35 -19.10 10.86
CA GLY A 65 -4.98 -18.44 9.72
C GLY A 65 -5.21 -16.94 9.90
N GLU A 66 -4.79 -16.36 11.03
CA GLU A 66 -4.91 -14.94 11.31
C GLU A 66 -3.90 -14.12 10.49
N LEU A 67 -4.29 -12.90 10.11
CA LEU A 67 -3.39 -11.99 9.41
C LEU A 67 -2.37 -11.41 10.39
N VAL A 68 -1.09 -11.50 10.01
CA VAL A 68 0.08 -10.96 10.71
C VAL A 68 1.04 -10.33 9.71
N GLY A 69 1.96 -9.51 10.19
CA GLY A 69 2.96 -8.85 9.36
C GLY A 69 3.04 -7.36 9.64
N TYR A 70 4.00 -6.70 9.01
CA TYR A 70 4.25 -5.28 9.22
C TYR A 70 3.00 -4.42 8.93
N GLU A 71 2.34 -4.65 7.81
CA GLU A 71 1.13 -3.92 7.40
C GLU A 71 -0.04 -4.13 8.36
N ILE A 72 -0.11 -5.32 8.93
CA ILE A 72 -1.16 -5.68 9.88
C ILE A 72 -0.94 -4.93 11.21
N ASP A 73 0.32 -4.87 11.67
CA ASP A 73 0.66 -4.11 12.88
C ASP A 73 0.39 -2.61 12.68
N VAL A 74 0.80 -2.05 11.54
CA VAL A 74 0.57 -0.63 11.18
C VAL A 74 -0.93 -0.31 11.17
N ALA A 75 -1.73 -1.16 10.52
CA ALA A 75 -3.18 -0.94 10.43
C ALA A 75 -3.88 -1.12 11.78
N ARG A 76 -3.46 -2.07 12.62
CA ARG A 76 -3.99 -2.27 13.97
C ARG A 76 -3.67 -1.09 14.87
N GLN A 77 -2.42 -0.60 14.86
CA GLN A 77 -2.04 0.57 15.65
C GLN A 77 -2.80 1.83 15.22
N LEU A 78 -2.95 2.04 13.91
CA LEU A 78 -3.76 3.14 13.39
C LEU A 78 -5.21 3.06 13.87
N ALA A 79 -5.81 1.88 13.83
CA ALA A 79 -7.18 1.66 14.29
C ALA A 79 -7.32 1.90 15.81
N GLU A 80 -6.35 1.44 16.61
CA GLU A 80 -6.30 1.67 18.05
C GLU A 80 -6.22 3.16 18.39
N ASP A 81 -5.33 3.90 17.73
CA ASP A 81 -5.17 5.35 17.91
C ASP A 81 -6.44 6.11 17.49
N MET A 82 -7.16 5.62 16.48
CA MET A 82 -8.46 6.14 16.07
C MET A 82 -9.63 5.69 16.97
N LYS A 83 -9.40 4.75 17.92
CA LYS A 83 -10.41 4.11 18.76
C LYS A 83 -11.51 3.41 17.95
N VAL A 84 -11.13 2.72 16.87
CA VAL A 84 -12.02 1.95 15.99
C VAL A 84 -11.46 0.54 15.78
N LYS A 85 -12.24 -0.34 15.14
CA LYS A 85 -11.79 -1.70 14.79
C LYS A 85 -11.08 -1.70 13.43
N ALA A 86 -10.00 -2.48 13.30
CA ALA A 86 -9.39 -2.77 12.00
C ALA A 86 -10.15 -3.92 11.31
N GLU A 87 -10.57 -3.69 10.07
CA GLU A 87 -11.16 -4.70 9.17
C GLU A 87 -10.26 -4.86 7.96
N PHE A 88 -9.71 -6.05 7.75
CA PHE A 88 -8.81 -6.33 6.65
C PHE A 88 -9.56 -6.90 5.46
N VAL A 89 -9.26 -6.40 4.26
CA VAL A 89 -9.87 -6.82 3.00
C VAL A 89 -8.78 -7.31 2.04
N PRO A 90 -8.34 -8.58 2.15
CA PRO A 90 -7.37 -9.16 1.23
C PRO A 90 -7.87 -9.09 -0.21
N THR A 91 -7.04 -8.59 -1.11
CA THR A 91 -7.40 -8.29 -2.50
C THR A 91 -6.22 -8.63 -3.40
N ALA A 92 -6.50 -9.20 -4.58
CA ALA A 92 -5.46 -9.42 -5.59
C ALA A 92 -4.78 -8.10 -5.96
N TRP A 93 -3.44 -8.13 -6.09
CA TRP A 93 -2.65 -6.90 -6.18
C TRP A 93 -2.99 -6.04 -7.39
N ASP A 94 -3.20 -6.63 -8.54
CA ASP A 94 -3.53 -5.92 -9.78
C ASP A 94 -4.92 -5.27 -9.75
N GLY A 95 -5.82 -5.77 -8.89
CA GLY A 95 -7.16 -5.24 -8.65
C GLY A 95 -7.28 -4.29 -7.46
N ILE A 96 -6.22 -4.04 -6.67
CA ILE A 96 -6.33 -3.35 -5.38
C ILE A 96 -6.68 -1.85 -5.54
N ILE A 97 -6.08 -1.14 -6.50
CA ILE A 97 -6.44 0.26 -6.78
C ILE A 97 -7.88 0.38 -7.31
N PRO A 98 -8.32 -0.40 -8.32
CA PRO A 98 -9.73 -0.47 -8.71
C PRO A 98 -10.70 -0.72 -7.54
N ALA A 99 -10.35 -1.63 -6.62
CA ALA A 99 -11.16 -1.93 -5.44
C ALA A 99 -11.25 -0.75 -4.46
N LEU A 100 -10.15 0.01 -4.27
CA LEU A 100 -10.15 1.26 -3.50
C LEU A 100 -11.07 2.30 -4.13
N LEU A 101 -10.98 2.50 -5.44
CA LEU A 101 -11.83 3.45 -6.16
C LEU A 101 -13.31 3.07 -6.11
N ALA A 102 -13.62 1.78 -6.12
CA ALA A 102 -14.97 1.24 -5.94
C ALA A 102 -15.48 1.29 -4.48
N GLY A 103 -14.67 1.78 -3.52
CA GLY A 103 -15.06 1.92 -2.12
C GLY A 103 -15.15 0.60 -1.34
N LYS A 104 -14.49 -0.46 -1.79
CA LYS A 104 -14.46 -1.75 -1.07
C LYS A 104 -13.79 -1.62 0.29
N PHE A 105 -12.84 -0.72 0.42
CA PHE A 105 -12.15 -0.35 1.66
C PHE A 105 -11.85 1.16 1.67
N ASP A 106 -11.39 1.65 2.81
CA ASP A 106 -11.18 3.08 3.04
C ASP A 106 -9.84 3.57 2.50
N LEU A 107 -8.80 2.75 2.69
CA LEU A 107 -7.44 3.01 2.23
C LEU A 107 -6.71 1.69 1.99
N ILE A 108 -5.55 1.78 1.32
CA ILE A 108 -4.62 0.67 1.16
C ILE A 108 -3.46 0.88 2.14
N ILE A 109 -3.21 -0.12 3.01
CA ILE A 109 -1.97 -0.31 3.76
C ILE A 109 -1.47 -1.70 3.36
N GLY A 110 -0.49 -1.75 2.45
CA GLY A 110 -0.14 -3.01 1.79
C GLY A 110 1.21 -2.93 1.04
N GLY A 111 2.21 -2.19 1.54
CA GLY A 111 3.51 -2.08 0.88
C GLY A 111 3.42 -1.43 -0.49
N MET A 112 2.50 -0.49 -0.68
CA MET A 112 2.30 0.13 -1.98
C MET A 112 3.34 1.23 -2.22
N THR A 113 4.31 0.93 -3.08
CA THR A 113 5.32 1.91 -3.51
C THR A 113 4.66 3.12 -4.16
N ILE A 114 5.03 4.30 -3.69
CA ILE A 114 4.64 5.59 -4.28
C ILE A 114 5.29 5.70 -5.65
N THR A 115 4.49 5.82 -6.71
CA THR A 115 4.96 6.09 -8.06
C THR A 115 4.14 7.21 -8.70
N PRO A 116 4.74 8.02 -9.61
CA PRO A 116 4.00 9.05 -10.33
C PRO A 116 2.77 8.50 -11.05
N GLU A 117 2.89 7.33 -11.68
CA GLU A 117 1.79 6.67 -12.40
C GLU A 117 0.60 6.36 -11.46
N ARG A 118 0.86 5.74 -10.31
CA ARG A 118 -0.19 5.46 -9.31
C ARG A 118 -0.78 6.74 -8.73
N ASN A 119 0.07 7.77 -8.52
CA ASN A 119 -0.36 9.04 -7.94
C ASN A 119 -1.24 9.88 -8.91
N LEU A 120 -1.21 9.59 -10.20
CA LEU A 120 -2.21 10.14 -11.15
C LEU A 120 -3.62 9.61 -10.85
N THR A 121 -3.76 8.47 -10.19
CA THR A 121 -5.05 7.81 -9.94
C THR A 121 -5.51 7.92 -8.49
N VAL A 122 -4.59 7.78 -7.53
CA VAL A 122 -4.84 7.82 -6.08
C VAL A 122 -3.94 8.86 -5.42
N ASN A 123 -4.28 9.28 -4.19
CA ASN A 123 -3.36 10.04 -3.33
C ASN A 123 -2.54 9.08 -2.48
N PHE A 124 -1.30 9.48 -2.19
CA PHE A 124 -0.45 8.82 -1.23
C PHE A 124 -0.18 9.72 -0.02
N THR A 125 -0.05 9.11 1.14
CA THR A 125 0.51 9.75 2.33
C THR A 125 2.02 9.98 2.19
N LEU A 126 2.60 10.63 3.18
CA LEU A 126 4.04 10.53 3.45
C LEU A 126 4.44 9.05 3.56
N PRO A 127 5.70 8.70 3.22
CA PRO A 127 6.17 7.33 3.38
C PRO A 127 6.13 6.87 4.84
N TYR A 128 5.56 5.68 5.09
CA TYR A 128 5.62 5.02 6.40
C TYR A 128 6.65 3.91 6.45
N ALA A 129 7.13 3.47 5.28
CA ALA A 129 8.20 2.49 5.12
C ALA A 129 9.03 2.81 3.89
N ASN A 130 10.23 2.23 3.85
CA ASN A 130 11.09 2.20 2.68
C ASN A 130 11.46 0.75 2.37
N SER A 131 11.51 0.42 1.08
CA SER A 131 11.96 -0.88 0.60
C SER A 131 12.86 -0.73 -0.62
N GLY A 132 13.28 -1.86 -1.15
CA GLY A 132 14.00 -1.90 -2.41
C GLY A 132 13.49 -3.03 -3.28
N ILE A 133 13.87 -3.04 -4.54
CA ILE A 133 13.62 -4.16 -5.45
C ILE A 133 14.91 -4.96 -5.55
N HIS A 134 14.79 -6.26 -5.31
CA HIS A 134 15.89 -7.21 -5.33
C HIS A 134 15.46 -8.48 -6.06
N LEU A 135 16.40 -9.38 -6.30
CA LEU A 135 16.10 -10.69 -6.86
C LEU A 135 16.82 -11.80 -6.09
N VAL A 136 16.18 -12.95 -6.04
CA VAL A 136 16.77 -14.22 -5.63
C VAL A 136 16.78 -15.16 -6.82
N ALA A 137 17.89 -15.89 -7.03
CA ALA A 137 18.10 -16.68 -8.22
C ALA A 137 18.23 -18.18 -7.92
N ASN A 138 17.83 -19.00 -8.88
CA ASN A 138 18.02 -20.44 -8.86
C ASN A 138 19.51 -20.76 -9.07
N LYS A 139 20.11 -21.57 -8.18
CA LYS A 139 21.53 -21.87 -8.18
C LYS A 139 22.02 -22.61 -9.42
N GLU A 140 21.16 -23.45 -10.00
CA GLU A 140 21.54 -24.24 -11.18
C GLU A 140 21.41 -23.39 -12.45
N LEU A 141 20.26 -22.72 -12.64
CA LEU A 141 19.98 -21.95 -13.85
C LEU A 141 20.78 -20.66 -13.95
N ALA A 142 21.10 -20.03 -12.82
CA ALA A 142 21.85 -18.77 -12.77
C ALA A 142 23.26 -18.94 -12.20
N ALA A 143 23.85 -20.14 -12.36
CA ALA A 143 25.21 -20.41 -11.91
C ALA A 143 26.20 -19.39 -12.49
N GLY A 144 26.93 -18.70 -11.62
CA GLY A 144 27.92 -17.70 -12.04
C GLY A 144 27.39 -16.31 -12.39
N PHE A 145 26.06 -16.08 -12.33
CA PHE A 145 25.48 -14.73 -12.51
C PHE A 145 25.82 -13.85 -11.31
N LYS A 146 26.23 -12.58 -11.57
CA LYS A 146 26.71 -11.65 -10.53
C LYS A 146 26.21 -10.22 -10.74
N SER A 147 25.50 -9.94 -11.84
CA SER A 147 25.06 -8.61 -12.22
C SER A 147 23.71 -8.65 -12.92
N LEU A 148 23.02 -7.51 -13.00
CA LEU A 148 21.77 -7.41 -13.79
C LEU A 148 21.98 -7.72 -15.26
N ALA A 149 23.17 -7.43 -15.81
CA ALA A 149 23.50 -7.73 -17.21
C ALA A 149 23.51 -9.25 -17.50
N ASP A 150 23.83 -10.08 -16.50
CA ASP A 150 23.75 -11.53 -16.65
C ASP A 150 22.31 -12.02 -16.79
N PHE A 151 21.36 -11.30 -16.19
CA PHE A 151 19.94 -11.57 -16.30
C PHE A 151 19.27 -10.90 -17.51
N ASP A 152 19.93 -9.94 -18.19
CA ASP A 152 19.39 -9.26 -19.37
C ASP A 152 19.71 -10.02 -20.68
N LYS A 153 19.22 -11.25 -20.79
CA LYS A 153 19.43 -12.13 -21.96
C LYS A 153 18.11 -12.78 -22.38
N PRO A 154 17.91 -13.07 -23.67
CA PRO A 154 16.66 -13.65 -24.19
C PRO A 154 16.29 -15.01 -23.58
N GLU A 155 17.29 -15.81 -23.23
CA GLU A 155 17.12 -17.12 -22.62
C GLU A 155 16.75 -17.06 -21.13
N VAL A 156 16.94 -15.91 -20.48
CA VAL A 156 16.65 -15.74 -19.06
C VAL A 156 15.16 -15.53 -18.84
N VAL A 157 14.61 -16.25 -17.89
CA VAL A 157 13.22 -16.14 -17.43
C VAL A 157 13.20 -15.55 -16.03
N LEU A 158 12.49 -14.43 -15.85
CA LEU A 158 12.27 -13.77 -14.58
C LEU A 158 10.82 -13.98 -14.14
N ALA A 159 10.60 -14.40 -12.90
CA ALA A 159 9.28 -14.52 -12.30
C ALA A 159 8.98 -13.30 -11.43
N VAL A 160 7.80 -12.72 -11.57
CA VAL A 160 7.39 -11.50 -10.87
C VAL A 160 5.89 -11.52 -10.56
N ARG A 161 5.46 -10.73 -9.57
CA ARG A 161 4.03 -10.47 -9.34
C ARG A 161 3.49 -9.43 -10.33
N ARG A 162 2.33 -9.74 -10.92
CA ARG A 162 1.60 -8.88 -11.85
C ARG A 162 1.26 -7.52 -11.22
N GLY A 163 1.45 -6.41 -11.96
CA GLY A 163 1.10 -5.05 -11.50
C GLY A 163 1.97 -4.50 -10.38
N ALA A 164 2.98 -5.26 -9.91
CA ALA A 164 3.90 -4.79 -8.87
C ALA A 164 5.09 -4.03 -9.47
N THR A 165 5.70 -3.15 -8.69
CA THR A 165 6.89 -2.37 -9.10
C THR A 165 8.10 -3.24 -9.48
N PRO A 166 8.34 -4.42 -8.88
CA PRO A 166 9.34 -5.38 -9.38
C PRO A 166 9.17 -5.75 -10.85
N ALA A 167 7.94 -5.93 -11.34
CA ALA A 167 7.69 -6.23 -12.75
C ALA A 167 8.08 -5.07 -13.68
N THR A 168 7.79 -3.83 -13.26
CA THR A 168 8.18 -2.62 -14.00
C THR A 168 9.70 -2.44 -13.99
N ALA A 169 10.35 -2.65 -12.85
CA ALA A 169 11.81 -2.57 -12.73
C ALA A 169 12.52 -3.63 -13.60
N ALA A 170 12.03 -4.88 -13.57
CA ALA A 170 12.58 -5.95 -14.38
C ALA A 170 12.50 -5.63 -15.89
N ARG A 171 11.34 -5.16 -16.38
CA ARG A 171 11.21 -4.73 -17.79
C ARG A 171 12.14 -3.61 -18.18
N ARG A 172 12.37 -2.65 -17.28
CA ARG A 172 13.24 -1.50 -17.54
C ARG A 172 14.72 -1.85 -17.54
N LEU A 173 15.15 -2.68 -16.58
CA LEU A 173 16.56 -2.95 -16.32
C LEU A 173 17.06 -4.23 -17.01
N MET A 174 16.17 -5.14 -17.33
CA MET A 174 16.46 -6.42 -17.99
C MET A 174 15.45 -6.65 -19.16
N PRO A 175 15.41 -5.73 -20.15
CA PRO A 175 14.37 -5.73 -21.20
C PRO A 175 14.44 -6.93 -22.13
N LYS A 176 15.59 -7.62 -22.22
CA LYS A 176 15.77 -8.82 -23.08
C LYS A 176 15.24 -10.09 -22.42
N ALA A 177 15.16 -10.10 -21.08
CA ALA A 177 14.70 -11.26 -20.34
C ALA A 177 13.21 -11.53 -20.57
N THR A 178 12.84 -12.80 -20.60
CA THR A 178 11.43 -13.22 -20.61
C THR A 178 10.81 -13.00 -19.24
N LEU A 179 9.75 -12.19 -19.14
CA LEU A 179 9.06 -11.90 -17.89
C LEU A 179 7.80 -12.74 -17.76
N ARG A 180 7.77 -13.67 -16.80
CA ARG A 180 6.57 -14.40 -16.39
C ARG A 180 5.91 -13.73 -15.21
N GLN A 181 4.62 -13.43 -15.33
CA GLN A 181 3.85 -12.69 -14.32
C GLN A 181 2.83 -13.61 -13.66
N PHE A 182 2.79 -13.57 -12.34
CA PHE A 182 1.91 -14.35 -11.47
C PHE A 182 1.04 -13.43 -10.63
N ASP A 183 -0.09 -13.91 -10.16
CA ASP A 183 -1.01 -13.12 -9.35
C ASP A 183 -0.48 -12.96 -7.91
N GLU A 184 0.34 -13.91 -7.43
CA GLU A 184 0.93 -13.92 -6.09
C GLU A 184 2.45 -14.14 -6.13
N ASP A 185 3.18 -13.55 -5.17
CA ASP A 185 4.63 -13.73 -5.01
C ASP A 185 5.00 -15.20 -4.75
N ALA A 186 4.19 -15.94 -3.99
CA ALA A 186 4.43 -17.34 -3.71
C ALA A 186 4.44 -18.20 -4.98
N LEU A 187 3.56 -17.93 -5.96
CA LEU A 187 3.53 -18.64 -7.25
C LEU A 187 4.75 -18.29 -8.10
N ALA A 188 5.16 -17.02 -8.10
CA ALA A 188 6.37 -16.59 -8.81
C ALA A 188 7.65 -17.26 -8.24
N LEU A 189 7.76 -17.29 -6.91
CA LEU A 189 8.85 -17.98 -6.21
C LEU A 189 8.87 -19.50 -6.54
N GLN A 190 7.71 -20.13 -6.54
CA GLN A 190 7.59 -21.56 -6.83
C GLN A 190 8.11 -21.93 -8.24
N GLU A 191 7.95 -21.05 -9.24
CA GLU A 191 8.53 -21.26 -10.58
C GLU A 191 10.06 -21.30 -10.53
N VAL A 192 10.68 -20.48 -9.69
CA VAL A 192 12.14 -20.47 -9.51
C VAL A 192 12.61 -21.71 -8.74
N LEU A 193 11.91 -22.09 -7.66
CA LEU A 193 12.22 -23.31 -6.90
C LEU A 193 12.10 -24.59 -7.73
N ASN A 194 11.20 -24.60 -8.71
CA ASN A 194 10.99 -25.72 -9.63
C ASN A 194 11.93 -25.71 -10.85
N GLY A 195 12.89 -24.77 -10.92
CA GLY A 195 13.83 -24.67 -12.05
C GLY A 195 13.18 -24.22 -13.37
N LYS A 196 12.02 -23.56 -13.33
CA LYS A 196 11.31 -23.06 -14.51
C LYS A 196 11.55 -21.57 -14.79
N ALA A 197 12.16 -20.85 -13.84
CA ALA A 197 12.60 -19.47 -13.96
C ALA A 197 13.98 -19.30 -13.31
N HIS A 198 14.78 -18.37 -13.84
CA HIS A 198 16.13 -18.11 -13.38
C HIS A 198 16.15 -17.32 -12.08
N ALA A 199 15.22 -16.35 -11.92
CA ALA A 199 15.15 -15.54 -10.74
C ALA A 199 13.72 -15.08 -10.43
N PHE A 200 13.44 -14.88 -9.14
CA PHE A 200 12.27 -14.20 -8.62
C PHE A 200 12.66 -12.78 -8.25
N VAL A 201 11.98 -11.79 -8.84
CA VAL A 201 12.19 -10.36 -8.57
C VAL A 201 11.05 -9.87 -7.70
N SER A 202 11.37 -9.37 -6.50
CA SER A 202 10.38 -8.92 -5.52
C SER A 202 10.91 -7.76 -4.68
N SER A 203 10.08 -7.26 -3.79
CA SER A 203 10.45 -6.22 -2.82
C SER A 203 11.25 -6.82 -1.66
N THR A 204 12.21 -6.04 -1.15
CA THR A 204 12.94 -6.44 0.07
C THR A 204 12.00 -6.52 1.27
N PRO A 205 12.26 -7.41 2.23
CA PRO A 205 13.39 -8.33 2.35
C PRO A 205 13.13 -9.72 1.73
N THR A 206 12.00 -9.94 1.06
CA THR A 206 11.54 -11.26 0.60
C THR A 206 12.63 -12.06 -0.13
N PRO A 207 13.37 -11.53 -1.14
CA PRO A 207 14.42 -12.29 -1.81
C PRO A 207 15.51 -12.82 -0.87
N ALA A 208 15.90 -12.02 0.11
CA ALA A 208 16.91 -12.42 1.09
C ALA A 208 16.40 -13.53 2.04
N PHE A 209 15.16 -13.41 2.49
CA PHE A 209 14.55 -14.42 3.35
C PHE A 209 14.36 -15.76 2.62
N GLU A 210 13.98 -15.73 1.35
CA GLU A 210 13.82 -16.94 0.55
C GLU A 210 15.17 -17.61 0.25
N ALA A 211 16.24 -16.83 0.05
CA ALA A 211 17.58 -17.39 -0.08
C ALA A 211 18.06 -18.08 1.22
N LEU A 212 17.70 -17.55 2.38
CA LEU A 212 18.00 -18.17 3.68
C LEU A 212 17.14 -19.40 3.98
N LYS A 213 15.89 -19.41 3.49
CA LYS A 213 14.94 -20.51 3.67
C LYS A 213 15.28 -21.71 2.78
N HIS A 214 15.77 -21.46 1.58
CA HIS A 214 16.09 -22.47 0.55
C HIS A 214 17.56 -22.42 0.12
N PRO A 215 18.52 -22.56 1.04
CA PRO A 215 19.95 -22.34 0.77
C PRO A 215 20.58 -23.37 -0.20
N ASP A 216 19.92 -24.50 -0.40
CA ASP A 216 20.30 -25.51 -1.37
C ASP A 216 19.91 -25.14 -2.82
N LYS A 217 18.83 -24.39 -3.01
CA LYS A 217 18.25 -24.06 -4.32
C LYS A 217 18.45 -22.62 -4.74
N LEU A 218 18.50 -21.70 -3.79
CA LEU A 218 18.47 -20.25 -4.02
C LEU A 218 19.73 -19.55 -3.54
N PHE A 219 20.05 -18.41 -4.15
CA PHE A 219 21.12 -17.51 -3.70
C PHE A 219 20.83 -16.06 -4.12
N LEU A 220 21.52 -15.11 -3.49
CA LEU A 220 21.51 -13.69 -3.87
C LEU A 220 22.71 -13.41 -4.78
N PRO A 221 22.53 -13.29 -6.10
CA PRO A 221 23.63 -13.01 -7.03
C PRO A 221 24.13 -11.57 -6.97
N ILE A 222 23.33 -10.66 -6.47
CA ILE A 222 23.58 -9.24 -6.34
C ILE A 222 23.48 -8.88 -4.85
N PRO A 223 24.47 -8.19 -4.25
CA PRO A 223 24.48 -7.97 -2.81
C PRO A 223 23.42 -6.97 -2.32
N GLU A 224 23.09 -5.96 -3.15
CA GLU A 224 22.22 -4.86 -2.77
C GLU A 224 20.99 -4.76 -3.66
N PRO A 225 19.88 -4.21 -3.13
CA PRO A 225 18.70 -3.88 -3.93
C PRO A 225 19.06 -2.91 -5.06
N PHE A 226 18.60 -3.16 -6.27
CA PHE A 226 18.93 -2.38 -7.46
C PHE A 226 17.94 -1.23 -7.75
N VAL A 227 16.84 -1.12 -7.00
CA VAL A 227 15.92 0.01 -6.98
C VAL A 227 15.52 0.26 -5.54
N GLN A 228 15.40 1.52 -5.15
CA GLN A 228 14.84 1.94 -3.86
C GLN A 228 13.40 2.42 -4.06
N GLY A 229 12.55 2.17 -3.08
CA GLY A 229 11.15 2.57 -3.05
C GLY A 229 10.75 3.14 -1.70
N ALA A 230 9.68 3.90 -1.69
CA ALA A 230 9.04 4.41 -0.49
C ALA A 230 7.56 4.03 -0.54
N GLU A 231 7.02 3.48 0.54
CA GLU A 231 5.66 3.01 0.64
C GLU A 231 4.79 4.01 1.40
N GLY A 232 3.65 4.37 0.80
CA GLY A 232 2.63 5.24 1.40
C GLY A 232 1.28 4.54 1.51
N PHE A 233 0.43 5.02 2.42
CA PHE A 233 -0.98 4.64 2.36
C PHE A 233 -1.60 5.25 1.11
N ALA A 234 -2.38 4.47 0.38
CA ALA A 234 -3.09 4.98 -0.78
C ALA A 234 -4.56 5.26 -0.45
N LEU A 235 -5.04 6.44 -0.88
CA LEU A 235 -6.39 6.94 -0.64
C LEU A 235 -7.04 7.39 -1.94
N ARG A 236 -8.37 7.43 -1.96
CA ARG A 236 -9.10 8.12 -3.03
C ARG A 236 -8.74 9.60 -3.04
N LYS A 237 -8.73 10.20 -4.23
CA LYS A 237 -8.51 11.65 -4.38
C LYS A 237 -9.69 12.46 -3.81
N GLY A 238 -9.42 13.73 -3.51
CA GLY A 238 -10.44 14.68 -3.10
C GLY A 238 -10.73 14.75 -1.59
N ASP A 239 -9.90 14.10 -0.75
CA ASP A 239 -10.03 14.10 0.71
C ASP A 239 -8.75 14.65 1.37
N PRO A 240 -8.57 15.98 1.43
CA PRO A 240 -7.40 16.59 2.05
C PRO A 240 -7.36 16.38 3.57
N ASP A 241 -8.52 16.27 4.24
CA ASP A 241 -8.59 16.07 5.69
C ASP A 241 -8.07 14.68 6.07
N ALA A 242 -8.46 13.65 5.31
CA ALA A 242 -7.92 12.31 5.53
C ALA A 242 -6.41 12.25 5.26
N LEU A 243 -5.95 12.89 4.19
CA LEU A 243 -4.52 12.93 3.87
C LEU A 243 -3.72 13.63 4.98
N ASN A 244 -4.23 14.75 5.50
CA ASN A 244 -3.64 15.46 6.62
C ASN A 244 -3.58 14.59 7.89
N PHE A 245 -4.69 13.92 8.24
CA PHE A 245 -4.76 13.05 9.42
C PHE A 245 -3.73 11.90 9.34
N PHE A 246 -3.71 11.16 8.24
CA PHE A 246 -2.80 10.04 8.09
C PHE A 246 -1.34 10.47 7.99
N ASN A 247 -1.04 11.60 7.36
CA ASN A 247 0.31 12.16 7.35
C ASN A 247 0.79 12.51 8.76
N ASN A 248 -0.03 13.19 9.56
CA ASN A 248 0.31 13.53 10.93
C ASN A 248 0.47 12.27 11.80
N TRP A 249 -0.36 11.25 11.62
CA TRP A 249 -0.22 9.97 12.30
C TRP A 249 1.14 9.31 11.97
N ILE A 250 1.50 9.26 10.68
CA ILE A 250 2.79 8.70 10.25
C ILE A 250 3.96 9.46 10.88
N LEU A 251 3.93 10.80 10.84
CA LEU A 251 4.99 11.63 11.45
C LEU A 251 5.14 11.34 12.94
N LEU A 252 4.04 11.23 13.69
CA LEU A 252 4.08 10.91 15.12
C LEU A 252 4.67 9.51 15.36
N ARG A 253 4.25 8.49 14.59
CA ARG A 253 4.77 7.12 14.72
C ARG A 253 6.22 6.96 14.23
N GLN A 254 6.70 7.86 13.38
CA GLN A 254 8.13 7.98 13.04
C GLN A 254 8.93 8.60 14.18
N GLN A 255 8.42 9.70 14.77
CA GLN A 255 9.11 10.44 15.82
C GLN A 255 9.22 9.65 17.13
N ASP A 256 8.20 8.88 17.51
CA ASP A 256 8.24 8.03 18.70
C ASP A 256 9.01 6.72 18.48
N GLY A 257 9.42 6.43 17.24
CA GLY A 257 10.21 5.27 16.87
C GLY A 257 9.41 3.99 16.67
N TRP A 258 8.08 4.00 16.85
CA TRP A 258 7.24 2.81 16.74
C TRP A 258 7.30 2.16 15.35
N LEU A 259 7.17 2.96 14.26
CA LEU A 259 7.27 2.45 12.89
C LEU A 259 8.63 1.78 12.64
N LYS A 260 9.72 2.40 13.15
CA LYS A 260 11.06 1.82 13.03
C LYS A 260 11.19 0.50 13.77
N GLU A 261 10.69 0.42 15.01
CA GLU A 261 10.74 -0.80 15.82
C GLU A 261 9.98 -1.94 15.13
N ARG A 262 8.77 -1.70 14.64
CA ARG A 262 7.97 -2.71 13.93
C ARG A 262 8.62 -3.12 12.61
N HIS A 263 9.17 -2.15 11.85
CA HIS A 263 9.92 -2.44 10.64
C HIS A 263 11.14 -3.32 10.95
N ASP A 264 11.95 -2.96 11.95
CA ASP A 264 13.15 -3.73 12.30
C ASP A 264 12.78 -5.17 12.72
N TYR A 265 11.70 -5.35 13.51
CA TYR A 265 11.20 -6.67 13.88
C TYR A 265 10.85 -7.53 12.65
N TRP A 266 10.05 -7.00 11.73
CA TRP A 266 9.57 -7.79 10.59
C TRP A 266 10.61 -7.97 9.47
N PHE A 267 11.51 -7.00 9.28
CA PHE A 267 12.40 -6.95 8.10
C PHE A 267 13.84 -7.33 8.39
N LYS A 268 14.30 -7.17 9.64
CA LYS A 268 15.68 -7.43 10.02
C LYS A 268 15.86 -8.67 10.91
N THR A 269 14.76 -9.14 11.53
CA THR A 269 14.78 -10.38 12.29
C THR A 269 13.93 -11.46 11.61
N ARG A 270 14.02 -12.68 12.13
CA ARG A 270 13.14 -13.82 11.78
C ARG A 270 12.48 -14.43 13.01
N ASP A 271 12.40 -13.68 14.10
CA ASP A 271 11.82 -14.16 15.38
C ASP A 271 10.33 -14.51 15.22
N TRP A 272 9.68 -13.91 14.24
CA TRP A 272 8.29 -14.19 13.86
C TRP A 272 8.11 -15.45 13.02
N ALA A 273 9.19 -16.01 12.40
CA ALA A 273 9.07 -17.11 11.44
C ALA A 273 8.41 -18.37 12.03
N GLY A 274 8.65 -18.64 13.31
CA GLY A 274 8.01 -19.76 14.01
C GLY A 274 6.48 -19.62 14.19
N GLN A 275 5.91 -18.45 13.95
CA GLN A 275 4.47 -18.16 14.14
C GLN A 275 3.67 -18.35 12.84
N VAL A 276 4.31 -18.33 11.67
CA VAL A 276 3.65 -18.36 10.37
C VAL A 276 3.67 -19.76 9.74
N VAL A 277 2.79 -19.97 8.78
CA VAL A 277 2.79 -21.19 7.95
C VAL A 277 3.90 -21.02 6.91
N GLU A 278 4.87 -21.90 6.93
CA GLU A 278 5.98 -21.92 5.98
C GLU A 278 5.56 -22.56 4.63
#